data_303f1639e28b3332c020bbf736f46e9b
#
_entry.id   303f1639e28b3332c020bbf736f46e9b
#
_cell.length_a   1.000
_cell.length_b   1.000
_cell.length_c   1.000
_cell.angle_alpha   90.00
_cell.angle_beta   90.00
_cell.angle_gamma   90.00
#
_symmetry.space_group_name_H-M   'P 1'
#
loop_
_entity.id
_entity.type
_entity.pdbx_description
1 polymer ?
#
loop_
_entity_poly.entity_id
_entity_poly.type
_entity_poly.pdbx_seq_one_letter_code
_entity_poly.pdbx_strand_id
1 'polypeptide(L)'
;MKLGFFAILASFGFTLALFNSPTANADSAPECMARGQVVSINNSQVAKWKVSTPDQFRSRAHITGVVSRLFSNETGHLHFEVTLDGTNATLEIIYNQEFGTVNPPVQVGIRVESCGDYISAPAGGHEPSPDGAILHWVHRSPDPQRHDDGFVLINGVLYGQDVQAAGNRYN
;
A
#
# COMPACT_ATOMS: atom_id res chain seq x y z
N MET A 1 7.41 71.01 -39.33
CA MET A 1 7.97 70.19 -38.21
C MET A 1 7.11 68.94 -38.05
N LYS A 2 7.59 67.76 -38.44
CA LYS A 2 6.91 66.47 -38.25
C LYS A 2 7.73 65.67 -37.23
N LEU A 3 7.15 65.43 -36.04
CA LEU A 3 7.72 64.54 -35.04
C LEU A 3 7.37 63.09 -35.40
N GLY A 4 8.40 62.27 -35.61
CA GLY A 4 8.23 60.83 -35.75
C GLY A 4 8.29 60.12 -34.40
N PHE A 5 7.23 59.35 -34.09
CA PHE A 5 7.19 58.45 -32.93
C PHE A 5 7.86 57.13 -33.32
N PHE A 6 8.96 56.77 -32.66
CA PHE A 6 9.51 55.43 -32.70
C PHE A 6 8.88 54.55 -31.61
N ALA A 7 8.16 53.54 -32.02
CA ALA A 7 7.65 52.53 -31.11
C ALA A 7 8.72 51.42 -30.97
N ILE A 8 9.21 51.23 -29.75
CA ILE A 8 10.13 50.11 -29.39
C ILE A 8 9.23 48.94 -28.97
N LEU A 9 9.23 47.86 -29.77
CA LEU A 9 8.65 46.56 -29.42
C LEU A 9 9.66 45.80 -28.55
N ALA A 10 9.35 45.68 -27.27
CA ALA A 10 10.08 44.78 -26.38
C ALA A 10 9.52 43.36 -26.50
N SER A 11 10.28 42.42 -27.13
CA SER A 11 9.93 41.02 -27.19
C SER A 11 10.32 40.35 -25.87
N PHE A 12 9.31 40.00 -25.06
CA PHE A 12 9.48 39.14 -23.88
C PHE A 12 9.61 37.68 -24.35
N GLY A 13 10.83 37.17 -24.37
CA GLY A 13 11.08 35.74 -24.56
C GLY A 13 10.68 34.94 -23.30
N PHE A 14 9.64 34.16 -23.41
CA PHE A 14 9.21 33.22 -22.34
C PHE A 14 10.03 31.95 -22.48
N THR A 15 11.06 31.79 -21.66
CA THR A 15 11.85 30.54 -21.58
C THR A 15 11.06 29.52 -20.77
N LEU A 16 10.53 28.49 -21.45
CA LEU A 16 9.91 27.34 -20.82
C LEU A 16 11.03 26.47 -20.24
N ALA A 17 11.23 26.53 -18.91
CA ALA A 17 12.11 25.62 -18.21
C ALA A 17 11.42 24.25 -18.11
N LEU A 18 11.92 23.28 -18.90
CA LEU A 18 11.52 21.88 -18.77
C LEU A 18 12.12 21.33 -17.46
N PHE A 19 11.31 21.22 -16.43
CA PHE A 19 11.68 20.50 -15.22
C PHE A 19 11.70 18.99 -15.55
N ASN A 20 12.88 18.45 -15.80
CA ASN A 20 13.10 17.01 -15.77
C ASN A 20 12.98 16.56 -14.31
N SER A 21 11.80 16.12 -13.89
CA SER A 21 11.65 15.38 -12.65
C SER A 21 12.40 14.06 -12.77
N PRO A 22 13.31 13.71 -11.85
CA PRO A 22 13.91 12.39 -11.85
C PRO A 22 12.79 11.35 -11.71
N THR A 23 12.65 10.47 -12.70
CA THR A 23 11.82 9.28 -12.57
C THR A 23 12.50 8.40 -11.53
N ALA A 24 11.96 8.36 -10.31
CA ALA A 24 12.34 7.35 -9.35
C ALA A 24 12.06 5.98 -10.00
N ASN A 25 13.07 5.11 -10.07
CA ASN A 25 12.84 3.73 -10.47
C ASN A 25 11.89 3.12 -9.47
N ALA A 26 10.68 2.77 -9.91
CA ALA A 26 9.74 2.04 -9.08
C ALA A 26 10.26 0.60 -8.92
N ASP A 27 10.21 0.09 -7.70
CA ASP A 27 10.47 -1.34 -7.45
C ASP A 27 9.39 -2.16 -8.16
N SER A 28 9.76 -3.34 -8.65
CA SER A 28 8.77 -4.32 -9.08
C SER A 28 8.23 -5.04 -7.86
N ALA A 29 6.90 -5.23 -7.80
CA ALA A 29 6.30 -6.06 -6.77
C ALA A 29 6.88 -7.48 -6.84
N PRO A 30 7.23 -8.10 -5.70
CA PRO A 30 7.48 -9.54 -5.63
C PRO A 30 6.22 -10.33 -6.05
N GLU A 31 6.40 -11.59 -6.46
CA GLU A 31 5.24 -12.46 -6.66
C GLU A 31 4.51 -12.69 -5.33
N CYS A 32 3.20 -12.48 -5.34
CA CYS A 32 2.35 -12.84 -4.20
C CYS A 32 2.12 -14.36 -4.23
N MET A 33 2.63 -15.08 -3.25
CA MET A 33 2.56 -16.55 -3.21
C MET A 33 1.55 -17.06 -2.18
N ALA A 34 0.91 -18.17 -2.48
CA ALA A 34 0.10 -18.96 -1.57
C ALA A 34 0.49 -20.44 -1.72
N ARG A 35 1.20 -21.01 -0.76
CA ARG A 35 1.60 -22.42 -0.76
C ARG A 35 2.24 -22.87 -2.08
N GLY A 36 3.16 -22.06 -2.60
CA GLY A 36 3.89 -22.32 -3.83
C GLY A 36 3.14 -21.98 -5.13
N GLN A 37 1.97 -21.36 -5.05
CA GLN A 37 1.21 -20.89 -6.22
C GLN A 37 1.16 -19.37 -6.26
N VAL A 38 1.29 -18.79 -7.44
CA VAL A 38 1.16 -17.33 -7.65
C VAL A 38 -0.30 -16.91 -7.50
N VAL A 39 -0.53 -15.89 -6.68
CA VAL A 39 -1.83 -15.23 -6.51
C VAL A 39 -1.81 -13.93 -7.30
N SER A 40 -2.58 -13.88 -8.37
CA SER A 40 -2.82 -12.64 -9.12
C SER A 40 -3.63 -11.64 -8.27
N ILE A 41 -3.61 -10.35 -8.63
CA ILE A 41 -4.45 -9.33 -8.00
C ILE A 41 -5.91 -9.81 -7.97
N ASN A 42 -6.49 -9.89 -6.75
CA ASN A 42 -7.78 -10.51 -6.51
C ASN A 42 -8.77 -9.60 -5.74
N ASN A 43 -8.73 -8.28 -5.97
CA ASN A 43 -9.58 -7.27 -5.34
C ASN A 43 -11.07 -7.64 -5.31
N SER A 44 -11.61 -8.09 -6.46
CA SER A 44 -13.02 -8.50 -6.55
C SER A 44 -13.36 -9.70 -5.68
N GLN A 45 -12.41 -10.61 -5.49
CA GLN A 45 -12.58 -11.76 -4.60
C GLN A 45 -12.54 -11.33 -3.14
N VAL A 46 -11.62 -10.43 -2.77
CA VAL A 46 -11.55 -9.83 -1.42
C VAL A 46 -12.85 -9.11 -1.09
N ALA A 47 -13.39 -8.31 -2.02
CA ALA A 47 -14.68 -7.64 -1.82
C ALA A 47 -15.83 -8.63 -1.57
N LYS A 48 -15.82 -9.79 -2.24
CA LYS A 48 -16.80 -10.87 -1.98
C LYS A 48 -16.60 -11.50 -0.60
N TRP A 49 -15.37 -11.79 -0.20
CA TRP A 49 -15.09 -12.36 1.12
C TRP A 49 -15.62 -11.48 2.25
N LYS A 50 -15.46 -10.16 2.15
CA LYS A 50 -15.95 -9.22 3.17
C LYS A 50 -17.44 -9.37 3.51
N VAL A 51 -18.26 -9.78 2.56
CA VAL A 51 -19.72 -9.88 2.72
C VAL A 51 -20.24 -11.32 2.83
N SER A 52 -19.40 -12.32 2.61
CA SER A 52 -19.83 -13.71 2.49
C SER A 52 -19.10 -14.70 3.40
N THR A 53 -18.03 -14.27 4.09
CA THR A 53 -17.26 -15.19 4.94
C THR A 53 -17.53 -14.96 6.41
N PRO A 54 -17.42 -16.03 7.23
CA PRO A 54 -17.56 -15.91 8.69
C PRO A 54 -16.37 -15.16 9.29
N ASP A 55 -16.56 -14.73 10.54
CA ASP A 55 -15.47 -14.19 11.37
C ASP A 55 -14.23 -15.11 11.36
N GLN A 56 -13.04 -14.51 11.36
CA GLN A 56 -11.74 -15.19 11.31
C GLN A 56 -11.51 -16.09 10.08
N PHE A 57 -12.31 -15.97 9.01
CA PHE A 57 -11.96 -16.59 7.73
C PHE A 57 -10.64 -16.02 7.21
N ARG A 58 -9.76 -16.90 6.73
CA ARG A 58 -8.43 -16.53 6.22
C ARG A 58 -8.22 -17.00 4.80
N SER A 59 -7.62 -16.15 3.98
CA SER A 59 -7.19 -16.49 2.62
C SER A 59 -6.09 -15.56 2.15
N ARG A 60 -5.29 -16.00 1.21
CA ARG A 60 -4.25 -15.15 0.63
C ARG A 60 -4.86 -14.09 -0.28
N ALA A 61 -4.44 -12.84 -0.11
CA ALA A 61 -4.89 -11.73 -0.93
C ALA A 61 -3.71 -10.96 -1.53
N HIS A 62 -3.86 -10.61 -2.80
CA HIS A 62 -2.99 -9.71 -3.54
C HIS A 62 -3.86 -8.54 -4.02
N ILE A 63 -3.65 -7.38 -3.46
CA ILE A 63 -4.54 -6.24 -3.67
C ILE A 63 -3.80 -5.04 -4.24
N THR A 64 -4.56 -4.21 -4.97
CA THR A 64 -4.16 -2.85 -5.35
C THR A 64 -5.25 -1.88 -4.97
N GLY A 65 -4.86 -0.63 -4.70
CA GLY A 65 -5.83 0.40 -4.33
C GLY A 65 -5.20 1.74 -3.98
N VAL A 66 -5.98 2.56 -3.32
CA VAL A 66 -5.59 3.90 -2.86
C VAL A 66 -5.91 4.03 -1.38
N VAL A 67 -4.97 4.55 -0.60
CA VAL A 67 -5.20 4.84 0.83
C VAL A 67 -6.36 5.82 0.96
N SER A 68 -7.39 5.44 1.69
CA SER A 68 -8.60 6.24 1.92
C SER A 68 -8.66 6.83 3.33
N ARG A 69 -8.03 6.18 4.32
CA ARG A 69 -8.03 6.64 5.70
C ARG A 69 -6.80 6.13 6.46
N LEU A 70 -6.36 6.90 7.46
CA LEU A 70 -5.36 6.47 8.43
C LEU A 70 -6.06 6.18 9.76
N PHE A 71 -5.68 5.09 10.40
CA PHE A 71 -6.10 4.77 11.77
C PHE A 71 -5.00 5.18 12.77
N SER A 72 -5.31 5.11 14.05
CA SER A 72 -4.31 5.30 15.10
C SER A 72 -3.26 4.19 15.01
N ASN A 73 -1.98 4.57 15.10
CA ASN A 73 -0.89 3.61 15.20
C ASN A 73 -0.89 3.00 16.60
N GLU A 74 -0.89 1.68 16.67
CA GLU A 74 -0.91 0.96 17.93
C GLU A 74 0.23 -0.07 17.96
N THR A 75 0.93 -0.15 19.09
CA THR A 75 1.89 -1.23 19.39
C THR A 75 2.92 -1.55 18.29
N GLY A 76 3.46 -0.51 17.63
CA GLY A 76 4.47 -0.71 16.56
C GLY A 76 3.89 -1.16 15.22
N HIS A 77 2.59 -0.98 15.00
CA HIS A 77 1.95 -1.22 13.72
C HIS A 77 1.36 0.05 13.12
N LEU A 78 1.47 0.18 11.81
CA LEU A 78 0.74 1.17 11.02
C LEU A 78 -0.58 0.55 10.58
N HIS A 79 -1.67 1.26 10.83
CA HIS A 79 -3.02 0.86 10.45
C HIS A 79 -3.58 1.86 9.44
N PHE A 80 -3.99 1.41 8.27
CA PHE A 80 -4.57 2.27 7.24
C PHE A 80 -5.55 1.52 6.36
N GLU A 81 -6.56 2.24 5.90
CA GLU A 81 -7.60 1.74 4.99
C GLU A 81 -7.20 1.99 3.54
N VAL A 82 -7.46 1.02 2.70
CA VAL A 82 -7.29 1.09 1.25
C VAL A 82 -8.61 0.82 0.56
N THR A 83 -9.05 1.73 -0.32
CA THR A 83 -10.12 1.46 -1.26
C THR A 83 -9.56 0.63 -2.40
N LEU A 84 -10.12 -0.56 -2.62
CA LEU A 84 -9.64 -1.54 -3.58
C LEU A 84 -10.03 -1.15 -5.01
N ASP A 85 -9.07 -1.18 -5.94
CA ASP A 85 -9.29 -0.85 -7.34
C ASP A 85 -10.39 -1.71 -7.97
N GLY A 86 -11.22 -1.08 -8.79
CA GLY A 86 -12.31 -1.75 -9.51
C GLY A 86 -13.46 -2.24 -8.62
N THR A 87 -13.48 -1.82 -7.34
CA THR A 87 -14.54 -2.13 -6.40
C THR A 87 -14.91 -0.89 -5.57
N ASN A 88 -15.97 -0.98 -4.75
CA ASN A 88 -16.29 0.00 -3.72
C ASN A 88 -15.90 -0.50 -2.31
N ALA A 89 -15.18 -1.62 -2.23
CA ALA A 89 -14.78 -2.20 -0.96
C ALA A 89 -13.51 -1.54 -0.43
N THR A 90 -13.44 -1.42 0.88
CA THR A 90 -12.25 -1.00 1.61
C THR A 90 -11.63 -2.19 2.35
N LEU A 91 -10.36 -2.08 2.73
CA LEU A 91 -9.65 -3.09 3.51
C LEU A 91 -8.63 -2.40 4.40
N GLU A 92 -8.61 -2.74 5.67
CA GLU A 92 -7.56 -2.29 6.58
C GLU A 92 -6.27 -3.07 6.31
N ILE A 93 -5.15 -2.37 6.13
CA ILE A 93 -3.81 -2.97 6.09
C ILE A 93 -3.14 -2.72 7.43
N ILE A 94 -2.59 -3.79 8.02
CA ILE A 94 -1.80 -3.75 9.24
C ILE A 94 -0.33 -4.05 8.89
N TYR A 95 0.51 -3.02 8.92
CA TYR A 95 1.95 -3.13 8.64
C TYR A 95 2.75 -3.10 9.94
N ASN A 96 3.51 -4.15 10.19
CA ASN A 96 4.43 -4.20 11.33
C ASN A 96 5.71 -3.41 11.01
N GLN A 97 5.96 -2.35 11.80
CA GLN A 97 7.08 -1.43 11.63
C GLN A 97 8.45 -2.07 11.94
N GLU A 98 8.47 -3.22 12.58
CA GLU A 98 9.71 -3.96 12.88
C GLU A 98 10.37 -4.59 11.64
N PHE A 99 9.63 -4.72 10.53
CA PHE A 99 10.12 -5.33 9.29
C PHE A 99 10.75 -4.34 8.30
N GLY A 100 11.30 -3.22 8.80
CA GLY A 100 12.02 -2.26 7.99
C GLY A 100 12.70 -1.19 8.84
N THR A 101 13.82 -0.68 8.34
CA THR A 101 14.54 0.46 8.97
C THR A 101 13.85 1.79 8.71
N VAL A 102 12.97 1.84 7.72
CA VAL A 102 12.20 3.04 7.33
C VAL A 102 10.72 2.67 7.24
N ASN A 103 9.89 3.43 7.95
CA ASN A 103 8.44 3.28 7.84
C ASN A 103 7.93 3.78 6.49
N PRO A 104 6.97 3.09 5.86
CA PRO A 104 6.34 3.57 4.64
C PRO A 104 5.65 4.92 4.89
N PRO A 105 5.80 5.91 3.99
CA PRO A 105 5.20 7.23 4.12
C PRO A 105 3.70 7.18 3.71
N VAL A 106 2.89 6.49 4.51
CA VAL A 106 1.46 6.28 4.23
C VAL A 106 0.69 7.60 4.38
N GLN A 107 -0.02 8.00 3.32
CA GLN A 107 -0.88 9.19 3.30
C GLN A 107 -2.14 8.90 2.47
N VAL A 108 -3.25 9.55 2.79
CA VAL A 108 -4.49 9.47 1.99
C VAL A 108 -4.20 9.90 0.55
N GLY A 109 -4.71 9.14 -0.41
CA GLY A 109 -4.50 9.37 -1.85
C GLY A 109 -3.30 8.64 -2.44
N ILE A 110 -2.45 7.99 -1.64
CA ILE A 110 -1.28 7.24 -2.12
C ILE A 110 -1.69 5.88 -2.68
N ARG A 111 -1.03 5.48 -3.78
CA ARG A 111 -1.18 4.15 -4.39
C ARG A 111 -0.51 3.08 -3.54
N VAL A 112 -1.21 1.95 -3.41
CA VAL A 112 -0.77 0.77 -2.70
C VAL A 112 -0.94 -0.47 -3.57
N GLU A 113 0.06 -1.35 -3.52
CA GLU A 113 -0.04 -2.76 -3.90
C GLU A 113 0.44 -3.59 -2.72
N SER A 114 -0.27 -4.64 -2.35
CA SER A 114 0.09 -5.43 -1.17
C SER A 114 -0.33 -6.89 -1.29
N CYS A 115 0.52 -7.76 -0.75
CA CYS A 115 0.28 -9.19 -0.60
C CYS A 115 0.36 -9.57 0.87
N GLY A 116 -0.67 -10.24 1.36
CA GLY A 116 -0.77 -10.66 2.76
C GLY A 116 -1.90 -11.64 2.97
N ASP A 117 -2.18 -11.98 4.21
CA ASP A 117 -3.32 -12.80 4.56
C ASP A 117 -4.53 -11.91 4.88
N TYR A 118 -5.57 -12.06 4.08
CA TYR A 118 -6.91 -11.55 4.39
C TYR A 118 -7.48 -12.27 5.60
N ILE A 119 -7.98 -11.53 6.55
CA ILE A 119 -8.69 -12.06 7.73
C ILE A 119 -10.01 -11.30 7.87
N SER A 120 -11.13 -12.03 7.85
CA SER A 120 -12.43 -11.45 8.16
C SER A 120 -12.50 -11.07 9.64
N ALA A 121 -12.85 -9.83 9.94
CA ALA A 121 -12.87 -9.25 11.27
C ALA A 121 -14.09 -8.32 11.44
N PRO A 122 -15.34 -8.86 11.32
CA PRO A 122 -16.54 -8.06 11.35
C PRO A 122 -16.80 -7.45 12.73
N ALA A 123 -17.60 -6.41 12.78
CA ALA A 123 -18.07 -5.81 14.01
C ALA A 123 -18.76 -6.87 14.90
N GLY A 124 -18.33 -6.96 16.17
CA GLY A 124 -18.81 -7.96 17.12
C GLY A 124 -18.14 -9.34 17.02
N GLY A 125 -17.20 -9.51 16.08
CA GLY A 125 -16.34 -10.68 15.99
C GLY A 125 -15.15 -10.64 16.95
N HIS A 126 -14.24 -11.59 16.79
CA HIS A 126 -12.96 -11.62 17.50
C HIS A 126 -12.00 -10.62 16.88
N GLU A 127 -11.47 -9.67 17.67
CA GLU A 127 -10.56 -8.60 17.21
C GLU A 127 -11.11 -7.83 15.98
N PRO A 128 -12.25 -7.12 16.17
CA PRO A 128 -12.95 -6.51 15.05
C PRO A 128 -12.12 -5.35 14.44
N SER A 129 -12.07 -5.31 13.10
CA SER A 129 -11.56 -4.17 12.36
C SER A 129 -12.66 -3.13 12.13
N PRO A 130 -12.33 -1.81 12.14
CA PRO A 130 -13.27 -0.78 11.69
C PRO A 130 -13.78 -1.00 10.26
N ASP A 131 -13.02 -1.73 9.46
CA ASP A 131 -13.30 -2.06 8.07
C ASP A 131 -13.97 -3.44 7.88
N GLY A 132 -14.16 -4.20 8.96
CA GLY A 132 -14.73 -5.53 8.93
C GLY A 132 -13.83 -6.63 8.37
N ALA A 133 -12.62 -6.28 7.94
CA ALA A 133 -11.57 -7.20 7.51
C ALA A 133 -10.21 -6.52 7.51
N ILE A 134 -9.15 -7.32 7.66
CA ILE A 134 -7.76 -6.86 7.62
C ILE A 134 -6.95 -7.62 6.58
N LEU A 135 -5.89 -6.99 6.09
CA LEU A 135 -4.76 -7.62 5.41
C LEU A 135 -3.56 -7.58 6.35
N HIS A 136 -3.14 -8.74 6.80
CA HIS A 136 -2.05 -8.90 7.77
C HIS A 136 -0.87 -9.64 7.15
N TRP A 137 0.29 -9.67 7.87
CA TRP A 137 1.54 -10.27 7.39
C TRP A 137 1.97 -9.77 6.00
N VAL A 138 1.87 -8.46 5.82
CA VAL A 138 2.29 -7.75 4.59
C VAL A 138 3.81 -7.46 4.61
N HIS A 139 4.58 -8.46 4.99
CA HIS A 139 6.03 -8.41 5.13
C HIS A 139 6.64 -9.77 4.80
N ARG A 140 7.93 -9.80 4.54
CA ARG A 140 8.67 -11.06 4.39
C ARG A 140 8.56 -11.89 5.67
N SER A 141 8.30 -13.18 5.53
CA SER A 141 8.15 -14.08 6.67
C SER A 141 9.49 -14.36 7.33
N PRO A 142 9.62 -14.18 8.65
CA PRO A 142 10.79 -14.67 9.39
C PRO A 142 10.76 -16.20 9.56
N ASP A 143 9.57 -16.81 9.43
CA ASP A 143 9.36 -18.25 9.51
C ASP A 143 8.36 -18.70 8.42
N PRO A 144 8.86 -19.23 7.28
CA PRO A 144 8.02 -19.68 6.17
C PRO A 144 7.04 -20.81 6.52
N GLN A 145 7.18 -21.44 7.70
CA GLN A 145 6.23 -22.45 8.17
C GLN A 145 4.96 -21.83 8.76
N ARG A 146 5.01 -20.56 9.16
CA ARG A 146 3.87 -19.83 9.75
C ARG A 146 3.01 -19.14 8.71
N HIS A 147 3.63 -18.44 7.78
CA HIS A 147 2.94 -17.78 6.67
C HIS A 147 3.88 -17.56 5.48
N ASP A 148 3.32 -17.47 4.29
CA ASP A 148 4.06 -17.11 3.08
C ASP A 148 4.56 -15.66 3.15
N ASP A 149 5.62 -15.33 2.38
CA ASP A 149 6.13 -13.97 2.26
C ASP A 149 5.05 -13.00 1.78
N GLY A 150 4.93 -11.87 2.49
CA GLY A 150 4.09 -10.76 2.09
C GLY A 150 4.92 -9.54 1.71
N PHE A 151 4.24 -8.48 1.27
CA PHE A 151 4.86 -7.20 0.96
C PHE A 151 3.84 -6.07 0.95
N VAL A 152 4.33 -4.85 1.03
CA VAL A 152 3.57 -3.64 0.71
C VAL A 152 4.43 -2.71 -0.15
N LEU A 153 3.88 -2.27 -1.30
CA LEU A 153 4.42 -1.18 -2.10
C LEU A 153 3.61 0.08 -1.83
N ILE A 154 4.32 1.18 -1.53
CA ILE A 154 3.73 2.52 -1.41
C ILE A 154 4.37 3.40 -2.47
N ASN A 155 3.57 3.89 -3.42
CA ASN A 155 4.06 4.64 -4.59
C ASN A 155 5.19 3.93 -5.35
N GLY A 156 5.14 2.61 -5.46
CA GLY A 156 6.15 1.80 -6.15
C GLY A 156 7.43 1.56 -5.35
N VAL A 157 7.49 1.93 -4.08
CA VAL A 157 8.61 1.59 -3.18
C VAL A 157 8.20 0.41 -2.29
N LEU A 158 9.07 -0.59 -2.24
CA LEU A 158 8.84 -1.85 -1.51
C LEU A 158 9.24 -1.73 -0.04
N TYR A 159 8.34 -2.17 0.85
CA TYR A 159 8.54 -2.19 2.31
C TYR A 159 8.26 -3.57 2.90
N GLY A 160 8.70 -3.77 4.14
CA GLY A 160 8.41 -5.00 4.87
C GLY A 160 9.33 -6.18 4.51
N GLN A 161 10.53 -5.92 3.96
CA GLN A 161 11.42 -6.98 3.48
C GLN A 161 12.61 -7.24 4.39
N ASP A 162 12.82 -6.44 5.43
CA ASP A 162 13.95 -6.57 6.35
C ASP A 162 13.58 -7.40 7.58
N VAL A 163 13.72 -8.72 7.46
CA VAL A 163 13.47 -9.66 8.57
C VAL A 163 14.49 -9.55 9.70
N GLN A 164 15.67 -8.96 9.46
CA GLN A 164 16.70 -8.78 10.50
C GLN A 164 16.36 -7.58 11.40
N ALA A 165 15.69 -6.58 10.87
CA ALA A 165 15.21 -5.43 11.65
C ALA A 165 14.18 -5.85 12.71
N ALA A 166 13.37 -6.88 12.43
CA ALA A 166 12.40 -7.43 13.38
C ALA A 166 13.04 -8.06 14.64
N GLY A 167 14.37 -8.20 14.64
CA GLY A 167 15.15 -8.61 15.79
C GLY A 167 14.91 -10.06 16.23
N ASN A 168 15.61 -10.46 17.31
CA ASN A 168 15.60 -11.83 17.85
C ASN A 168 14.30 -12.24 18.58
N ARG A 169 13.17 -11.57 18.34
CA ARG A 169 11.92 -11.90 19.03
C ARG A 169 11.24 -13.17 18.50
N TYR A 170 11.71 -13.68 17.38
CA TYR A 170 11.18 -14.90 16.74
C TYR A 170 12.12 -16.10 16.82
N ASN A 171 13.25 -15.99 17.55
CA ASN A 171 14.17 -17.10 17.86
C ASN A 171 13.90 -17.69 19.23
#